data_9a5d98543ab2e17bb22d4a20dd15af92
#
_entry.id   9a5d98543ab2e17bb22d4a20dd15af92
#
_cell.length_a   1.000
_cell.length_b   1.000
_cell.length_c   1.000
_cell.angle_alpha   90.00
_cell.angle_beta   90.00
_cell.angle_gamma   90.00
#
_symmetry.space_group_name_H-M   'P 1'
#
loop_
_entity.id
_entity.type
_entity.pdbx_description
1 polymer ?
#
loop_
_entity_poly.entity_id
_entity_poly.type
_entity_poly.pdbx_seq_one_letter_code
_entity_poly.pdbx_strand_id
1 'polypeptide(L)'
;MGKGLLTCFTFLAMEGVVLYLLLLSTAVNAMMCPTRCMCQSLSPSFTILCTKTGLLFVPPTIDRQTAELRLMDNFITTLRRKDFANMTNLIHLTLSRNTISQIMPYAFFDLKGLHALHLDSNRLTYISEDHFKGLFNLRHLILSNNQLNCISPGSLDDFIDVIEDLDLSYNNIVKVPWETIGRLSNVNTISLDHNLIDFVPEGIFSNLHKLARLDMTSNKLKKIPPDPLFSRIPVYAKPKGSPLSSLVLSFGGNPLHCNCELVWLRRLTREDDLETCASPPELMGKYFWSIKEEEFACEPPMITHRAPKQVVMEGQSVSLKCKAVGDPEPYVRWISPGGKLVSNTSRIISYENGTLDILETSSEEKGIFTCIASNAAGESTAPVELMVNSYPYLANSTSFDKEPEPGPSDILISAKSSFSNETKSFPERKVVITELTSSSALIQWPSQHHIPGIRMFQIQYNSSVDDILVYRMIPAASKSFFLTDLFAGRDYDLCVLAVHEDGVTSLTATTVVGCVQFTTEEGFRQCRSLHAQFLGGTMIIIIGGIIVASVLVFIFILLMKYKVYASHHKKENTKVNNVCSQTTGSQRGSIAYSTSKLAEGHIGLHQECLSK
;
A
#
# COMPACT_ATOMS: atom_id res chain seq x y z
N MET A 1 -6.07 -89.07 -22.60
CA MET A 1 -5.32 -87.97 -23.25
C MET A 1 -6.05 -86.59 -23.23
N GLY A 2 -7.01 -86.36 -22.37
CA GLY A 2 -7.81 -85.10 -22.37
C GLY A 2 -7.58 -84.11 -21.25
N LYS A 3 -6.81 -84.45 -20.23
CA LYS A 3 -6.60 -83.59 -19.05
C LYS A 3 -5.34 -82.68 -19.07
N GLY A 4 -4.35 -82.99 -19.94
CA GLY A 4 -3.14 -82.21 -20.12
C GLY A 4 -3.25 -80.98 -21.01
N LEU A 5 -4.20 -81.00 -21.95
CA LEU A 5 -4.38 -79.88 -22.90
C LEU A 5 -5.15 -78.72 -22.29
N LEU A 6 -6.05 -79.01 -21.35
CA LEU A 6 -6.86 -77.97 -20.69
C LEU A 6 -6.04 -77.12 -19.71
N THR A 7 -5.05 -77.74 -19.03
CA THR A 7 -4.15 -77.04 -18.11
C THR A 7 -3.11 -76.14 -18.83
N CYS A 8 -2.68 -76.56 -20.07
CA CYS A 8 -1.76 -75.76 -20.85
C CYS A 8 -2.44 -74.47 -21.42
N PHE A 9 -3.73 -74.58 -21.82
CA PHE A 9 -4.50 -73.43 -22.31
C PHE A 9 -4.84 -72.42 -21.20
N THR A 10 -5.10 -72.94 -20.01
CA THR A 10 -5.34 -71.99 -18.85
C THR A 10 -4.08 -71.31 -18.42
N PHE A 11 -2.90 -71.94 -18.50
CA PHE A 11 -1.61 -71.32 -18.19
C PHE A 11 -1.23 -70.24 -19.20
N LEU A 12 -1.36 -70.51 -20.51
CA LEU A 12 -1.11 -69.53 -21.56
C LEU A 12 -2.11 -68.38 -21.55
N ALA A 13 -3.36 -68.60 -21.16
CA ALA A 13 -4.36 -67.52 -20.97
C ALA A 13 -4.03 -66.68 -19.76
N MET A 14 -3.55 -67.25 -18.67
CA MET A 14 -3.13 -66.49 -17.48
C MET A 14 -1.85 -65.66 -17.72
N GLU A 15 -0.85 -66.22 -18.46
CA GLU A 15 0.32 -65.44 -18.86
C GLU A 15 -0.05 -64.28 -19.79
N GLY A 16 -0.98 -64.49 -20.74
CA GLY A 16 -1.48 -63.43 -21.61
C GLY A 16 -2.23 -62.33 -20.85
N VAL A 17 -3.02 -62.70 -19.84
CA VAL A 17 -3.73 -61.73 -18.98
C VAL A 17 -2.75 -61.00 -18.07
N VAL A 18 -1.76 -61.66 -17.51
CA VAL A 18 -0.70 -61.04 -16.69
C VAL A 18 0.16 -60.09 -17.54
N LEU A 19 0.52 -60.51 -18.76
CA LEU A 19 1.25 -59.65 -19.70
C LEU A 19 0.40 -58.46 -20.15
N TYR A 20 -0.89 -58.63 -20.36
CA TYR A 20 -1.83 -57.55 -20.71
C TYR A 20 -2.06 -56.60 -19.52
N LEU A 21 -2.14 -57.12 -18.30
CA LEU A 21 -2.20 -56.33 -17.07
C LEU A 21 -0.87 -55.62 -16.79
N LEU A 22 0.27 -56.23 -17.09
CA LEU A 22 1.58 -55.60 -17.05
C LEU A 22 1.73 -54.54 -18.14
N LEU A 23 1.24 -54.76 -19.34
CA LEU A 23 1.18 -53.78 -20.42
C LEU A 23 0.19 -52.65 -20.11
N LEU A 24 -0.92 -52.93 -19.44
CA LEU A 24 -1.84 -51.91 -18.93
C LEU A 24 -1.26 -51.15 -17.74
N SER A 25 -0.44 -51.80 -16.88
CA SER A 25 0.27 -51.11 -15.77
C SER A 25 1.49 -50.33 -16.27
N THR A 26 2.04 -50.64 -17.43
CA THR A 26 2.98 -49.85 -18.20
C THR A 26 2.29 -48.90 -19.18
N ALA A 27 0.96 -48.77 -19.14
CA ALA A 27 0.30 -47.57 -19.68
C ALA A 27 0.89 -46.40 -18.94
N VAL A 28 2.07 -46.02 -19.40
CA VAL A 28 2.87 -44.88 -19.09
C VAL A 28 1.89 -43.75 -18.79
N ASN A 29 1.92 -43.21 -17.60
CA ASN A 29 1.39 -41.88 -17.34
C ASN A 29 2.02 -40.96 -18.39
N ALA A 30 1.37 -40.85 -19.53
CA ALA A 30 1.83 -39.99 -20.60
C ALA A 30 1.82 -38.58 -20.03
N MET A 31 3.00 -38.09 -19.68
CA MET A 31 3.22 -36.78 -19.13
C MET A 31 2.54 -35.77 -20.07
N MET A 32 1.50 -35.09 -19.55
CA MET A 32 0.76 -34.10 -20.31
C MET A 32 1.60 -32.83 -20.37
N CYS A 33 2.34 -32.66 -21.46
CA CYS A 33 3.10 -31.46 -21.71
C CYS A 33 2.22 -30.39 -22.36
N PRO A 34 2.09 -29.20 -21.78
CA PRO A 34 1.34 -28.12 -22.38
C PRO A 34 1.90 -27.72 -23.74
N THR A 35 1.01 -27.40 -24.69
CA THR A 35 1.42 -26.93 -26.01
C THR A 35 2.35 -25.73 -25.93
N ARG A 36 3.42 -25.72 -26.71
CA ARG A 36 4.48 -24.72 -26.74
C ARG A 36 5.43 -24.73 -25.53
N CYS A 37 5.28 -25.66 -24.58
CA CYS A 37 6.22 -25.87 -23.49
C CYS A 37 7.17 -27.04 -23.79
N MET A 38 8.33 -27.01 -23.14
CA MET A 38 9.25 -28.15 -23.13
C MET A 38 9.16 -28.84 -21.78
N CYS A 39 8.99 -30.17 -21.81
CA CYS A 39 8.87 -30.98 -20.61
C CYS A 39 10.06 -31.92 -20.54
N GLN A 40 10.77 -31.90 -19.42
CA GLN A 40 11.95 -32.70 -19.15
C GLN A 40 11.70 -33.58 -17.92
N SER A 41 11.88 -34.88 -18.11
CA SER A 41 11.89 -35.83 -16.99
C SER A 41 13.33 -36.20 -16.68
N LEU A 42 13.88 -35.56 -15.66
CA LEU A 42 15.16 -35.92 -15.08
C LEU A 42 14.84 -36.62 -13.75
N SER A 43 14.70 -37.97 -13.80
CA SER A 43 14.36 -38.73 -12.60
C SER A 43 15.26 -38.34 -11.40
N PRO A 44 14.71 -37.92 -10.26
CA PRO A 44 13.31 -38.03 -9.80
C PRO A 44 12.42 -36.81 -10.07
N SER A 45 12.85 -35.76 -10.77
CA SER A 45 12.13 -34.50 -10.89
C SER A 45 11.57 -34.21 -12.29
N PHE A 46 10.36 -33.65 -12.34
CA PHE A 46 9.76 -33.12 -13.56
C PHE A 46 9.95 -31.62 -13.65
N THR A 47 10.49 -31.16 -14.78
CA THR A 47 10.67 -29.73 -15.08
C THR A 47 9.85 -29.37 -16.31
N ILE A 48 9.03 -28.32 -16.20
CA ILE A 48 8.24 -27.76 -17.31
C ILE A 48 8.72 -26.34 -17.60
N LEU A 49 9.17 -26.13 -18.84
CA LEU A 49 9.71 -24.87 -19.33
C LEU A 49 8.76 -24.26 -20.36
N CYS A 50 8.08 -23.17 -20.00
CA CYS A 50 7.18 -22.41 -20.86
C CYS A 50 7.68 -20.96 -21.04
N THR A 51 8.95 -20.79 -21.34
CA THR A 51 9.57 -19.46 -21.48
C THR A 51 9.32 -18.90 -22.88
N LYS A 52 8.88 -17.62 -22.97
CA LYS A 52 8.62 -16.90 -24.24
C LYS A 52 7.60 -17.61 -25.15
N THR A 53 6.58 -18.21 -24.56
CA THR A 53 5.57 -19.00 -25.27
C THR A 53 4.30 -18.22 -25.59
N GLY A 54 4.22 -16.95 -25.15
CA GLY A 54 3.07 -16.07 -25.39
C GLY A 54 1.84 -16.41 -24.55
N LEU A 55 2.04 -17.00 -23.37
CA LEU A 55 0.94 -17.38 -22.48
C LEU A 55 0.27 -16.16 -21.86
N LEU A 56 -1.06 -16.14 -21.87
CA LEU A 56 -1.90 -15.14 -21.20
C LEU A 56 -2.37 -15.62 -19.81
N PHE A 57 -2.28 -16.90 -19.54
CA PHE A 57 -2.65 -17.55 -18.28
C PHE A 57 -1.81 -18.82 -18.07
N VAL A 58 -1.76 -19.30 -16.84
CA VAL A 58 -1.09 -20.57 -16.50
C VAL A 58 -1.82 -21.72 -17.20
N PRO A 59 -1.14 -22.58 -17.99
CA PRO A 59 -1.79 -23.66 -18.72
C PRO A 59 -2.47 -24.65 -17.75
N PRO A 60 -3.73 -25.01 -17.97
CA PRO A 60 -4.44 -25.94 -17.09
C PRO A 60 -3.94 -27.39 -17.20
N THR A 61 -3.19 -27.69 -18.26
CA THR A 61 -2.67 -29.04 -18.60
C THR A 61 -1.29 -29.31 -17.98
N ILE A 62 -0.80 -28.46 -17.06
CA ILE A 62 0.45 -28.70 -16.33
C ILE A 62 0.30 -29.94 -15.45
N ASP A 63 1.28 -30.85 -15.56
CA ASP A 63 1.34 -32.04 -14.72
C ASP A 63 1.50 -31.62 -13.24
N ARG A 64 0.65 -32.14 -12.37
CA ARG A 64 0.62 -31.79 -10.94
C ARG A 64 1.79 -32.37 -10.14
N GLN A 65 2.56 -33.27 -10.73
CA GLN A 65 3.78 -33.81 -10.14
C GLN A 65 5.04 -33.00 -10.49
N THR A 66 4.87 -31.88 -11.20
CA THR A 66 5.97 -30.99 -11.57
C THR A 66 6.71 -30.48 -10.33
N ALA A 67 8.04 -30.62 -10.34
CA ALA A 67 8.91 -30.09 -9.29
C ALA A 67 9.45 -28.70 -9.62
N GLU A 68 9.63 -28.38 -10.89
CA GLU A 68 10.09 -27.07 -11.35
C GLU A 68 9.24 -26.58 -12.51
N LEU A 69 8.65 -25.38 -12.34
CA LEU A 69 7.80 -24.75 -13.35
C LEU A 69 8.32 -23.35 -13.69
N ARG A 70 8.75 -23.18 -14.94
CA ARG A 70 9.24 -21.89 -15.46
C ARG A 70 8.26 -21.31 -16.47
N LEU A 71 7.62 -20.21 -16.10
CA LEU A 71 6.63 -19.46 -16.89
C LEU A 71 7.12 -18.04 -17.22
N MET A 72 8.43 -17.82 -17.22
CA MET A 72 9.01 -16.51 -17.45
C MET A 72 8.82 -15.98 -18.88
N ASP A 73 8.90 -14.65 -19.05
CA ASP A 73 8.79 -13.98 -20.35
C ASP A 73 7.47 -14.28 -21.10
N ASN A 74 6.34 -14.14 -20.42
CA ASN A 74 5.00 -14.34 -21.00
C ASN A 74 4.11 -13.11 -20.71
N PHE A 75 2.80 -13.23 -20.89
CA PHE A 75 1.82 -12.15 -20.72
C PHE A 75 0.76 -12.52 -19.68
N ILE A 76 1.12 -13.30 -18.67
CA ILE A 76 0.22 -13.68 -17.57
C ILE A 76 -0.10 -12.44 -16.75
N THR A 77 -1.41 -12.20 -16.48
CA THR A 77 -1.88 -11.01 -15.77
C THR A 77 -2.37 -11.30 -14.37
N THR A 78 -2.90 -12.48 -14.12
CA THR A 78 -3.56 -12.84 -12.85
C THR A 78 -3.21 -14.27 -12.45
N LEU A 79 -2.91 -14.48 -11.18
CA LEU A 79 -2.68 -15.80 -10.59
C LEU A 79 -3.84 -16.20 -9.70
N ARG A 80 -4.32 -17.43 -9.85
CA ARG A 80 -5.48 -17.96 -9.13
C ARG A 80 -5.15 -19.30 -8.50
N ARG A 81 -5.84 -19.65 -7.42
CA ARG A 81 -5.66 -20.92 -6.73
C ARG A 81 -5.77 -22.15 -7.66
N LYS A 82 -6.72 -22.14 -8.60
CA LYS A 82 -6.90 -23.23 -9.56
C LYS A 82 -5.70 -23.45 -10.48
N ASP A 83 -4.87 -22.43 -10.68
CA ASP A 83 -3.71 -22.50 -11.59
C ASP A 83 -2.64 -23.44 -11.03
N PHE A 84 -2.51 -23.52 -9.71
CA PHE A 84 -1.52 -24.32 -9.00
C PHE A 84 -2.14 -25.38 -8.05
N ALA A 85 -3.44 -25.66 -8.20
CA ALA A 85 -4.13 -26.60 -7.34
C ALA A 85 -3.48 -27.99 -7.34
N ASN A 86 -3.28 -28.58 -6.16
CA ASN A 86 -2.68 -29.91 -5.95
C ASN A 86 -1.23 -30.08 -6.43
N MET A 87 -0.47 -28.98 -6.64
CA MET A 87 0.95 -29.07 -7.03
C MET A 87 1.86 -29.11 -5.78
N THR A 88 1.63 -30.08 -4.92
CA THR A 88 2.34 -30.20 -3.62
C THR A 88 3.82 -30.51 -3.77
N ASN A 89 4.26 -31.05 -4.93
CA ASN A 89 5.65 -31.39 -5.20
C ASN A 89 6.45 -30.26 -5.85
N LEU A 90 5.81 -29.11 -6.13
CA LEU A 90 6.48 -27.99 -6.76
C LEU A 90 7.49 -27.36 -5.79
N ILE A 91 8.76 -27.31 -6.20
CA ILE A 91 9.88 -26.79 -5.41
C ILE A 91 10.29 -25.39 -5.93
N HIS A 92 10.29 -25.20 -7.24
CA HIS A 92 10.69 -23.96 -7.88
C HIS A 92 9.61 -23.46 -8.84
N LEU A 93 9.14 -22.22 -8.62
CA LEU A 93 8.16 -21.54 -9.50
C LEU A 93 8.74 -20.20 -9.96
N THR A 94 8.94 -20.07 -11.27
CA THR A 94 9.42 -18.83 -11.88
C THR A 94 8.36 -18.19 -12.76
N LEU A 95 7.91 -17.01 -12.38
CA LEU A 95 6.90 -16.19 -13.04
C LEU A 95 7.46 -14.81 -13.46
N SER A 96 8.78 -14.70 -13.49
CA SER A 96 9.52 -13.47 -13.82
C SER A 96 9.16 -12.92 -15.20
N ARG A 97 9.21 -11.60 -15.36
CA ARG A 97 8.97 -10.91 -16.64
C ARG A 97 7.67 -11.32 -17.31
N ASN A 98 6.58 -11.11 -16.55
CA ASN A 98 5.21 -11.21 -17.00
C ASN A 98 4.50 -9.85 -16.85
N THR A 99 3.19 -9.84 -16.93
CA THR A 99 2.35 -8.65 -16.70
C THR A 99 1.43 -8.84 -15.50
N ILE A 100 1.88 -9.62 -14.51
CA ILE A 100 1.08 -9.99 -13.34
C ILE A 100 0.84 -8.74 -12.50
N SER A 101 -0.43 -8.36 -12.40
CA SER A 101 -0.90 -7.24 -11.57
C SER A 101 -1.76 -7.71 -10.38
N GLN A 102 -2.24 -8.95 -10.44
CA GLN A 102 -3.11 -9.50 -9.40
C GLN A 102 -2.69 -10.91 -9.00
N ILE A 103 -2.54 -11.11 -7.70
CA ILE A 103 -2.48 -12.41 -7.05
C ILE A 103 -3.80 -12.57 -6.29
N MET A 104 -4.61 -13.57 -6.64
CA MET A 104 -5.87 -13.82 -5.94
C MET A 104 -5.58 -14.45 -4.57
N PRO A 105 -6.42 -14.22 -3.57
CA PRO A 105 -6.27 -14.85 -2.26
C PRO A 105 -6.07 -16.37 -2.37
N TYR A 106 -5.13 -16.90 -1.59
CA TYR A 106 -4.77 -18.32 -1.56
C TYR A 106 -4.28 -18.90 -2.91
N ALA A 107 -3.73 -18.06 -3.82
CA ALA A 107 -3.26 -18.49 -5.12
C ALA A 107 -2.24 -19.64 -5.05
N PHE A 108 -1.36 -19.62 -4.06
CA PHE A 108 -0.27 -20.58 -3.86
C PHE A 108 -0.54 -21.59 -2.74
N PHE A 109 -1.75 -21.64 -2.20
CA PHE A 109 -2.08 -22.39 -0.98
C PHE A 109 -1.70 -23.87 -1.01
N ASP A 110 -1.74 -24.51 -2.17
CA ASP A 110 -1.45 -25.93 -2.32
C ASP A 110 0.04 -26.23 -2.53
N LEU A 111 0.90 -25.19 -2.66
CA LEU A 111 2.33 -25.33 -2.96
C LEU A 111 3.17 -25.55 -1.68
N LYS A 112 2.84 -26.59 -0.95
CA LYS A 112 3.45 -26.89 0.37
C LYS A 112 4.97 -27.16 0.30
N GLY A 113 5.45 -27.67 -0.84
CA GLY A 113 6.87 -27.97 -1.06
C GLY A 113 7.67 -26.83 -1.69
N LEU A 114 7.07 -25.64 -1.91
CA LEU A 114 7.74 -24.57 -2.64
C LEU A 114 8.87 -23.96 -1.83
N HIS A 115 10.09 -23.95 -2.40
CA HIS A 115 11.28 -23.34 -1.80
C HIS A 115 11.62 -21.99 -2.46
N ALA A 116 11.36 -21.83 -3.75
CA ALA A 116 11.67 -20.59 -4.46
C ALA A 116 10.50 -20.10 -5.30
N LEU A 117 10.15 -18.82 -5.12
CA LEU A 117 9.12 -18.12 -5.86
C LEU A 117 9.70 -16.84 -6.46
N HIS A 118 9.78 -16.79 -7.79
CA HIS A 118 10.26 -15.63 -8.53
C HIS A 118 9.08 -14.93 -9.22
N LEU A 119 8.82 -13.71 -8.80
CA LEU A 119 7.77 -12.81 -9.31
C LEU A 119 8.35 -11.46 -9.77
N ASP A 120 9.67 -11.40 -9.96
CA ASP A 120 10.35 -10.19 -10.39
C ASP A 120 9.88 -9.70 -11.77
N SER A 121 10.02 -8.40 -12.00
CA SER A 121 9.70 -7.79 -13.29
C SER A 121 8.24 -8.01 -13.71
N ASN A 122 7.32 -7.70 -12.80
CA ASN A 122 5.88 -7.76 -12.98
C ASN A 122 5.22 -6.39 -12.70
N ARG A 123 3.93 -6.35 -12.41
CA ARG A 123 3.15 -5.12 -12.15
C ARG A 123 2.39 -5.16 -10.82
N LEU A 124 2.94 -5.88 -9.84
CA LEU A 124 2.32 -5.99 -8.52
C LEU A 124 2.42 -4.64 -7.80
N THR A 125 1.32 -4.18 -7.22
CA THR A 125 1.25 -2.89 -6.50
C THR A 125 1.19 -3.07 -4.98
N TYR A 126 0.69 -4.18 -4.50
CA TYR A 126 0.59 -4.48 -3.06
C TYR A 126 0.69 -5.98 -2.79
N ILE A 127 1.06 -6.34 -1.58
CA ILE A 127 1.04 -7.70 -1.05
C ILE A 127 0.14 -7.73 0.19
N SER A 128 -0.91 -8.56 0.15
CA SER A 128 -1.82 -8.81 1.27
C SER A 128 -1.45 -10.09 2.03
N GLU A 129 -2.05 -10.27 3.19
CA GLU A 129 -1.81 -11.44 4.05
C GLU A 129 -2.16 -12.76 3.38
N ASP A 130 -3.17 -12.77 2.49
CA ASP A 130 -3.66 -13.99 1.84
C ASP A 130 -2.90 -14.40 0.58
N HIS A 131 -2.00 -13.54 0.05
CA HIS A 131 -1.33 -13.81 -1.21
C HIS A 131 -0.38 -15.02 -1.13
N PHE A 132 0.36 -15.13 -0.02
CA PHE A 132 1.38 -16.18 0.15
C PHE A 132 0.98 -17.26 1.17
N LYS A 133 -0.29 -17.28 1.59
CA LYS A 133 -0.78 -18.31 2.51
C LYS A 133 -0.54 -19.72 1.97
N GLY A 134 -0.02 -20.59 2.84
CA GLY A 134 0.28 -21.99 2.53
C GLY A 134 1.72 -22.26 2.11
N LEU A 135 2.59 -21.26 1.97
CA LEU A 135 3.99 -21.40 1.53
C LEU A 135 4.95 -21.70 2.69
N PHE A 136 4.69 -22.72 3.50
CA PHE A 136 5.42 -22.99 4.74
C PHE A 136 6.92 -23.33 4.58
N ASN A 137 7.37 -23.64 3.38
CA ASN A 137 8.76 -24.02 3.09
C ASN A 137 9.48 -23.02 2.18
N LEU A 138 8.91 -21.82 1.97
CA LEU A 138 9.48 -20.81 1.07
C LEU A 138 10.75 -20.21 1.66
N ARG A 139 11.88 -20.38 0.94
CA ARG A 139 13.21 -19.89 1.33
C ARG A 139 13.64 -18.68 0.52
N HIS A 140 13.24 -18.60 -0.74
CA HIS A 140 13.64 -17.53 -1.66
C HIS A 140 12.40 -16.86 -2.24
N LEU A 141 12.18 -15.59 -1.91
CA LEU A 141 11.09 -14.77 -2.43
C LEU A 141 11.66 -13.56 -3.15
N ILE A 142 11.51 -13.53 -4.48
CA ILE A 142 12.01 -12.47 -5.35
C ILE A 142 10.84 -11.68 -5.92
N LEU A 143 10.72 -10.43 -5.51
CA LEU A 143 9.66 -9.49 -5.89
C LEU A 143 10.22 -8.21 -6.52
N SER A 144 11.51 -8.23 -6.90
CA SER A 144 12.18 -7.05 -7.44
C SER A 144 11.56 -6.55 -8.75
N ASN A 145 11.76 -5.28 -9.04
CA ASN A 145 11.26 -4.62 -10.26
C ASN A 145 9.75 -4.81 -10.47
N ASN A 146 8.98 -4.41 -9.45
CA ASN A 146 7.53 -4.33 -9.45
C ASN A 146 7.09 -2.89 -9.14
N GLN A 147 5.84 -2.68 -8.74
CA GLN A 147 5.27 -1.37 -8.38
C GLN A 147 4.74 -1.40 -6.94
N LEU A 148 5.33 -2.24 -6.08
CA LEU A 148 4.88 -2.43 -4.70
C LEU A 148 5.01 -1.13 -3.91
N ASN A 149 3.91 -0.68 -3.33
CA ASN A 149 3.86 0.47 -2.42
C ASN A 149 3.47 0.06 -0.99
N CYS A 150 2.85 -1.09 -0.84
CA CYS A 150 2.38 -1.61 0.44
C CYS A 150 2.60 -3.11 0.56
N ILE A 151 3.08 -3.54 1.75
CA ILE A 151 3.25 -4.93 2.16
C ILE A 151 2.57 -5.08 3.52
N SER A 152 1.53 -5.91 3.59
CA SER A 152 0.82 -6.17 4.85
C SER A 152 1.72 -6.90 5.85
N PRO A 153 1.69 -6.57 7.14
CA PRO A 153 2.54 -7.18 8.16
C PRO A 153 2.44 -8.71 8.23
N GLY A 154 1.24 -9.29 8.10
CA GLY A 154 1.01 -10.74 8.15
C GLY A 154 1.32 -11.50 6.86
N SER A 155 1.80 -10.84 5.81
CA SER A 155 1.98 -11.45 4.48
C SER A 155 3.11 -12.49 4.41
N LEU A 156 4.07 -12.45 5.34
CA LEU A 156 5.23 -13.34 5.40
C LEU A 156 5.11 -14.40 6.51
N ASP A 157 4.06 -14.38 7.32
CA ASP A 157 3.94 -15.18 8.54
C ASP A 157 4.08 -16.69 8.34
N ASP A 158 3.56 -17.24 7.22
CA ASP A 158 3.59 -18.69 6.98
C ASP A 158 5.02 -19.24 6.76
N PHE A 159 5.98 -18.40 6.38
CA PHE A 159 7.38 -18.80 6.08
C PHE A 159 8.43 -17.94 6.81
N ILE A 160 8.01 -17.20 7.82
CA ILE A 160 8.85 -16.26 8.57
C ILE A 160 10.11 -16.92 9.17
N ASP A 161 9.97 -18.20 9.59
CA ASP A 161 11.04 -18.96 10.24
C ASP A 161 11.96 -19.70 9.25
N VAL A 162 11.65 -19.72 7.96
CA VAL A 162 12.40 -20.49 6.97
C VAL A 162 12.97 -19.66 5.82
N ILE A 163 12.51 -18.42 5.64
CA ILE A 163 12.98 -17.52 4.58
C ILE A 163 14.49 -17.26 4.73
N GLU A 164 15.22 -17.37 3.63
CA GLU A 164 16.66 -17.15 3.55
C GLU A 164 17.00 -15.91 2.72
N ASP A 165 16.28 -15.69 1.60
CA ASP A 165 16.50 -14.55 0.71
C ASP A 165 15.18 -13.83 0.42
N LEU A 166 15.15 -12.53 0.72
CA LEU A 166 14.03 -11.63 0.46
C LEU A 166 14.50 -10.47 -0.42
N ASP A 167 14.05 -10.44 -1.67
CA ASP A 167 14.37 -9.37 -2.61
C ASP A 167 13.12 -8.56 -2.95
N LEU A 168 13.10 -7.32 -2.46
CA LEU A 168 12.07 -6.29 -2.65
C LEU A 168 12.62 -5.07 -3.40
N SER A 169 13.79 -5.19 -4.01
CA SER A 169 14.46 -4.09 -4.71
C SER A 169 13.66 -3.55 -5.89
N TYR A 170 13.94 -2.32 -6.31
CA TYR A 170 13.28 -1.68 -7.46
C TYR A 170 11.75 -1.69 -7.36
N ASN A 171 11.23 -1.13 -6.26
CA ASN A 171 9.80 -0.97 -6.01
C ASN A 171 9.48 0.48 -5.57
N ASN A 172 8.26 0.73 -5.09
CA ASN A 172 7.80 2.03 -4.61
C ASN A 172 7.48 2.01 -3.11
N ILE A 173 8.18 1.14 -2.34
CA ILE A 173 7.89 0.92 -0.93
C ILE A 173 8.33 2.13 -0.12
N VAL A 174 7.38 2.74 0.61
CA VAL A 174 7.62 3.81 1.57
C VAL A 174 7.67 3.23 2.98
N LYS A 175 6.66 2.41 3.32
CA LYS A 175 6.54 1.80 4.65
C LYS A 175 6.83 0.30 4.57
N VAL A 176 7.90 -0.09 5.24
CA VAL A 176 8.28 -1.51 5.40
C VAL A 176 7.60 -2.05 6.68
N PRO A 177 7.07 -3.28 6.68
CA PRO A 177 6.57 -3.92 7.89
C PRO A 177 7.74 -4.35 8.78
N TRP A 178 8.38 -3.39 9.43
CA TRP A 178 9.63 -3.59 10.16
C TRP A 178 9.55 -4.67 11.22
N GLU A 179 8.44 -4.74 11.97
CA GLU A 179 8.24 -5.77 12.99
C GLU A 179 8.29 -7.19 12.40
N THR A 180 7.73 -7.37 11.20
CA THR A 180 7.80 -8.64 10.47
C THR A 180 9.23 -8.92 9.99
N ILE A 181 9.90 -7.91 9.42
CA ILE A 181 11.31 -8.03 8.98
C ILE A 181 12.21 -8.42 10.15
N GLY A 182 12.07 -7.79 11.32
CA GLY A 182 12.87 -8.09 12.52
C GLY A 182 12.69 -9.51 13.09
N ARG A 183 11.66 -10.24 12.65
CA ARG A 183 11.38 -11.64 13.03
C ARG A 183 11.98 -12.68 12.09
N LEU A 184 12.57 -12.29 10.95
CA LEU A 184 13.13 -13.20 9.93
C LEU A 184 14.46 -13.83 10.39
N SER A 185 14.41 -14.67 11.42
CA SER A 185 15.60 -15.20 12.12
C SER A 185 16.58 -16.00 11.24
N ASN A 186 16.13 -16.55 10.13
CA ASN A 186 16.91 -17.37 9.20
C ASN A 186 17.39 -16.63 7.95
N VAL A 187 17.01 -15.37 7.77
CA VAL A 187 17.32 -14.62 6.57
C VAL A 187 18.82 -14.36 6.44
N ASN A 188 19.36 -14.60 5.24
CA ASN A 188 20.74 -14.34 4.84
C ASN A 188 20.87 -13.05 4.05
N THR A 189 19.90 -12.78 3.16
CA THR A 189 19.93 -11.61 2.28
C THR A 189 18.62 -10.85 2.34
N ILE A 190 18.71 -9.54 2.54
CA ILE A 190 17.60 -8.61 2.40
C ILE A 190 18.01 -7.53 1.40
N SER A 191 17.30 -7.45 0.28
CA SER A 191 17.47 -6.40 -0.73
C SER A 191 16.25 -5.48 -0.72
N LEU A 192 16.45 -4.23 -0.33
CA LEU A 192 15.45 -3.16 -0.26
C LEU A 192 15.89 -1.94 -1.09
N ASP A 193 16.91 -2.10 -1.93
CA ASP A 193 17.47 -1.01 -2.72
C ASP A 193 16.49 -0.48 -3.76
N HIS A 194 16.68 0.77 -4.20
CA HIS A 194 15.83 1.45 -5.18
C HIS A 194 14.35 1.43 -4.77
N ASN A 195 14.06 1.94 -3.57
CA ASN A 195 12.74 2.13 -3.03
C ASN A 195 12.55 3.60 -2.55
N LEU A 196 11.51 3.86 -1.78
CA LEU A 196 11.18 5.18 -1.23
C LEU A 196 11.23 5.19 0.30
N ILE A 197 12.00 4.29 0.91
CA ILE A 197 12.11 4.10 2.35
C ILE A 197 12.84 5.30 2.96
N ASP A 198 12.22 5.96 3.93
CA ASP A 198 12.74 7.15 4.60
C ASP A 198 13.12 6.94 6.08
N PHE A 199 12.73 5.80 6.64
CA PHE A 199 12.92 5.50 8.06
C PHE A 199 13.27 4.03 8.30
N VAL A 200 14.18 3.80 9.26
CA VAL A 200 14.54 2.49 9.81
C VAL A 200 14.45 2.59 11.33
N PRO A 201 13.71 1.69 12.01
CA PRO A 201 13.67 1.65 13.48
C PRO A 201 15.01 1.25 14.08
N GLU A 202 15.33 1.77 15.25
CA GLU A 202 16.51 1.38 16.01
C GLU A 202 16.44 -0.08 16.46
N GLY A 203 17.55 -0.82 16.31
CA GLY A 203 17.68 -2.21 16.78
C GLY A 203 16.84 -3.24 16.01
N ILE A 204 16.23 -2.88 14.89
CA ILE A 204 15.32 -3.75 14.15
C ILE A 204 16.00 -5.01 13.58
N PHE A 205 17.29 -4.94 13.29
CA PHE A 205 18.05 -6.06 12.75
C PHE A 205 18.73 -6.92 13.81
N SER A 206 18.60 -6.55 15.09
CA SER A 206 19.35 -7.18 16.21
C SER A 206 19.18 -8.69 16.30
N ASN A 207 18.03 -9.24 15.92
CA ASN A 207 17.72 -10.66 15.94
C ASN A 207 18.10 -11.42 14.66
N LEU A 208 18.58 -10.72 13.63
CA LEU A 208 18.88 -11.32 12.33
C LEU A 208 20.31 -11.91 12.30
N HIS A 209 20.58 -12.87 13.17
CA HIS A 209 21.92 -13.40 13.40
C HIS A 209 22.57 -14.07 12.16
N LYS A 210 21.77 -14.52 11.19
CA LYS A 210 22.25 -15.13 9.96
C LYS A 210 22.41 -14.14 8.81
N LEU A 211 21.98 -12.89 8.98
CA LEU A 211 22.05 -11.88 7.94
C LEU A 211 23.52 -11.67 7.50
N ALA A 212 23.77 -11.89 6.23
CA ALA A 212 25.07 -11.71 5.58
C ALA A 212 25.08 -10.50 4.63
N ARG A 213 23.90 -10.11 4.09
CA ARG A 213 23.78 -8.97 3.19
C ARG A 213 22.51 -8.17 3.48
N LEU A 214 22.67 -6.86 3.67
CA LEU A 214 21.60 -5.88 3.74
C LEU A 214 21.89 -4.76 2.73
N ASP A 215 21.07 -4.65 1.70
CA ASP A 215 21.17 -3.62 0.69
C ASP A 215 19.97 -2.67 0.78
N MET A 216 20.26 -1.40 1.09
CA MET A 216 19.27 -0.32 1.20
C MET A 216 19.70 0.90 0.36
N THR A 217 20.50 0.67 -0.67
CA THR A 217 20.98 1.75 -1.55
C THR A 217 19.81 2.44 -2.27
N SER A 218 20.00 3.69 -2.66
CA SER A 218 19.05 4.44 -3.49
C SER A 218 17.62 4.51 -2.89
N ASN A 219 17.54 4.86 -1.61
CA ASN A 219 16.31 5.12 -0.87
C ASN A 219 16.18 6.60 -0.48
N LYS A 220 15.39 6.93 0.54
CA LYS A 220 15.16 8.29 1.05
C LYS A 220 15.65 8.48 2.49
N LEU A 221 16.53 7.60 2.97
CA LEU A 221 17.04 7.64 4.33
C LEU A 221 17.87 8.91 4.56
N LYS A 222 17.49 9.69 5.57
CA LYS A 222 18.29 10.83 6.06
C LYS A 222 19.20 10.43 7.20
N LYS A 223 18.81 9.40 7.98
CA LYS A 223 19.58 8.84 9.08
C LYS A 223 19.46 7.33 9.10
N ILE A 224 20.46 6.69 9.67
CA ILE A 224 20.55 5.24 9.86
C ILE A 224 20.90 5.04 11.34
N PRO A 225 19.99 4.47 12.15
CA PRO A 225 20.28 4.23 13.56
C PRO A 225 21.34 3.14 13.71
N PRO A 226 22.16 3.17 14.75
CA PRO A 226 23.04 2.07 15.08
C PRO A 226 22.24 0.82 15.43
N ASP A 227 22.75 -0.34 15.04
CA ASP A 227 22.14 -1.62 15.36
C ASP A 227 23.20 -2.57 15.94
N PRO A 228 22.89 -3.35 17.00
CA PRO A 228 23.82 -4.33 17.57
C PRO A 228 24.37 -5.33 16.56
N LEU A 229 23.60 -5.67 15.52
CA LEU A 229 24.05 -6.53 14.43
C LEU A 229 25.28 -5.98 13.72
N PHE A 230 25.36 -4.66 13.54
CA PHE A 230 26.45 -4.01 12.80
C PHE A 230 27.79 -4.08 13.53
N SER A 231 27.81 -4.41 14.83
CA SER A 231 29.03 -4.68 15.60
C SER A 231 29.82 -5.89 15.06
N ARG A 232 29.22 -6.72 14.21
CA ARG A 232 29.90 -7.80 13.49
C ARG A 232 30.89 -7.29 12.44
N ILE A 233 30.79 -6.03 12.04
CA ILE A 233 31.74 -5.38 11.12
C ILE A 233 32.84 -4.75 11.95
N PRO A 234 34.12 -5.06 11.67
CA PRO A 234 35.25 -4.50 12.45
C PRO A 234 35.38 -2.99 12.25
N VAL A 235 35.74 -2.30 13.33
CA VAL A 235 36.05 -0.87 13.33
C VAL A 235 37.54 -0.70 12.96
N TYR A 236 37.84 0.12 11.94
CA TYR A 236 39.17 0.58 11.52
C TYR A 236 40.24 -0.44 11.07
N ALA A 237 40.07 -1.72 11.20
CA ALA A 237 41.06 -2.67 10.69
C ALA A 237 40.48 -4.07 10.46
N LYS A 238 40.79 -4.67 9.31
CA LYS A 238 40.57 -6.10 9.10
C LYS A 238 41.61 -6.89 9.90
N PRO A 239 41.25 -7.72 10.89
CA PRO A 239 42.18 -8.67 11.46
C PRO A 239 42.59 -9.65 10.36
N LYS A 240 43.89 -9.71 10.03
CA LYS A 240 44.42 -10.70 9.11
C LYS A 240 44.11 -12.10 9.66
N GLY A 241 43.21 -12.83 9.00
CA GLY A 241 43.00 -14.25 9.24
C GLY A 241 41.70 -14.67 9.94
N SER A 242 40.69 -13.82 10.05
CA SER A 242 39.37 -14.24 10.56
C SER A 242 38.43 -14.66 9.41
N PRO A 243 37.94 -15.91 9.39
CA PRO A 243 36.88 -16.34 8.47
C PRO A 243 35.49 -15.93 9.03
N LEU A 244 35.35 -14.69 9.43
CA LEU A 244 34.06 -14.16 9.79
C LEU A 244 33.25 -13.89 8.51
N SER A 245 32.10 -14.49 8.42
CA SER A 245 31.08 -14.10 7.45
C SER A 245 30.91 -12.58 7.55
N SER A 246 31.50 -11.85 6.62
CA SER A 246 31.45 -10.39 6.61
C SER A 246 30.02 -9.99 6.28
N LEU A 247 29.33 -9.37 7.24
CA LEU A 247 28.08 -8.70 6.97
C LEU A 247 28.34 -7.56 5.96
N VAL A 248 27.67 -7.60 4.82
CA VAL A 248 27.73 -6.56 3.79
C VAL A 248 26.56 -5.61 4.01
N LEU A 249 26.90 -4.33 4.25
CA LEU A 249 25.93 -3.25 4.42
C LEU A 249 26.12 -2.23 3.30
N SER A 250 25.06 -1.90 2.59
CA SER A 250 25.08 -0.91 1.51
C SER A 250 23.97 0.12 1.71
N PHE A 251 24.34 1.40 1.84
CA PHE A 251 23.42 2.54 2.04
C PHE A 251 23.67 3.68 1.04
N GLY A 252 24.50 3.49 0.03
CA GLY A 252 24.82 4.50 -0.98
C GLY A 252 23.57 5.06 -1.69
N GLY A 253 23.65 6.28 -2.21
CA GLY A 253 22.54 6.92 -2.93
C GLY A 253 21.33 7.36 -2.07
N ASN A 254 21.47 7.33 -0.74
CA ASN A 254 20.50 7.91 0.18
C ASN A 254 20.82 9.39 0.46
N PRO A 255 19.82 10.25 0.71
CA PRO A 255 20.03 11.67 1.07
C PRO A 255 20.45 11.84 2.54
N LEU A 256 21.59 11.24 2.94
CA LEU A 256 22.04 11.19 4.31
C LEU A 256 22.35 12.59 4.87
N HIS A 257 21.91 12.84 6.09
CA HIS A 257 22.25 14.02 6.88
C HIS A 257 23.45 13.69 7.77
N CYS A 258 24.62 14.20 7.41
CA CYS A 258 25.90 13.83 8.02
C CYS A 258 26.17 14.65 9.28
N ASN A 259 25.69 14.16 10.38
CA ASN A 259 25.93 14.70 11.72
C ASN A 259 26.43 13.61 12.68
N CYS A 260 26.55 13.88 13.95
CA CYS A 260 27.10 12.96 14.96
C CYS A 260 26.33 11.62 15.05
N GLU A 261 25.07 11.54 14.62
CA GLU A 261 24.30 10.30 14.59
C GLU A 261 24.86 9.27 13.59
N LEU A 262 25.62 9.71 12.58
CA LEU A 262 26.18 8.82 11.55
C LEU A 262 27.68 8.50 11.74
N VAL A 263 28.34 9.01 12.78
CA VAL A 263 29.78 8.74 13.06
C VAL A 263 30.05 7.25 13.18
N TRP A 264 29.13 6.49 13.78
CA TRP A 264 29.27 5.04 13.91
C TRP A 264 29.43 4.34 12.56
N LEU A 265 28.65 4.76 11.52
CA LEU A 265 28.70 4.21 10.17
C LEU A 265 30.05 4.52 9.50
N ARG A 266 30.56 5.75 9.71
CA ARG A 266 31.87 6.19 9.22
C ARG A 266 33.02 5.34 9.76
N ARG A 267 32.90 4.81 10.98
CA ARG A 267 33.90 3.98 11.65
C ARG A 267 33.96 2.55 11.17
N LEU A 268 32.91 2.04 10.54
CA LEU A 268 32.90 0.67 10.04
C LEU A 268 33.83 0.50 8.85
N THR A 269 34.63 -0.60 8.85
CA THR A 269 35.45 -0.98 7.70
C THR A 269 34.61 -1.78 6.71
N ARG A 270 34.21 -1.15 5.59
CA ARG A 270 33.35 -1.74 4.57
C ARG A 270 34.03 -1.73 3.21
N GLU A 271 33.59 -2.63 2.31
CA GLU A 271 34.14 -2.71 0.94
C GLU A 271 33.42 -1.71 0.00
N ASP A 272 32.14 -1.40 0.26
CA ASP A 272 31.29 -0.54 -0.57
C ASP A 272 30.98 0.78 0.17
N ASP A 273 31.98 1.64 0.27
CA ASP A 273 31.88 2.98 0.89
C ASP A 273 31.36 4.00 -0.13
N LEU A 274 30.14 3.82 -0.61
CA LEU A 274 29.52 4.69 -1.62
C LEU A 274 28.57 5.74 -1.01
N GLU A 275 28.50 5.85 0.31
CA GLU A 275 27.68 6.85 0.99
C GLU A 275 28.25 8.26 0.77
N THR A 276 27.35 9.16 0.43
CA THR A 276 27.61 10.59 0.30
C THR A 276 26.66 11.39 1.19
N CYS A 277 27.12 12.55 1.64
CA CYS A 277 26.28 13.47 2.40
C CYS A 277 25.39 14.29 1.47
N ALA A 278 24.09 14.41 1.82
CA ALA A 278 23.18 15.35 1.18
C ALA A 278 23.05 16.67 1.99
N SER A 279 23.35 16.61 3.28
CA SER A 279 23.35 17.76 4.21
C SER A 279 24.27 17.44 5.39
N PRO A 280 24.74 18.42 6.17
CA PRO A 280 24.56 19.86 5.96
C PRO A 280 25.25 20.38 4.70
N PRO A 281 25.02 21.66 4.28
CA PRO A 281 25.54 22.21 3.02
C PRO A 281 27.06 22.12 2.87
N GLU A 282 27.83 22.21 3.95
CA GLU A 282 29.28 22.16 3.99
C GLU A 282 29.85 20.79 3.62
N LEU A 283 29.04 19.73 3.83
CA LEU A 283 29.40 18.34 3.58
C LEU A 283 28.73 17.78 2.32
N MET A 284 27.87 18.55 1.68
CA MET A 284 27.08 18.11 0.52
C MET A 284 27.97 17.54 -0.59
N GLY A 285 27.63 16.32 -1.04
CA GLY A 285 28.33 15.62 -2.11
C GLY A 285 29.67 14.99 -1.72
N LYS A 286 30.15 15.19 -0.50
CA LYS A 286 31.37 14.52 -0.02
C LYS A 286 31.09 13.05 0.33
N TYR A 287 32.02 12.16 0.03
CA TYR A 287 31.98 10.77 0.47
C TYR A 287 32.35 10.64 1.95
N PHE A 288 31.70 9.72 2.67
CA PHE A 288 31.93 9.48 4.10
C PHE A 288 33.41 9.27 4.43
N TRP A 289 34.15 8.47 3.63
CA TRP A 289 35.56 8.18 3.86
C TRP A 289 36.46 9.43 3.75
N SER A 290 36.04 10.47 3.03
CA SER A 290 36.79 11.70 2.85
C SER A 290 36.57 12.74 3.96
N ILE A 291 35.54 12.54 4.81
CA ILE A 291 35.14 13.48 5.87
C ILE A 291 35.81 13.05 7.17
N LYS A 292 36.38 14.01 7.93
CA LYS A 292 36.92 13.74 9.26
C LYS A 292 35.78 13.56 10.27
N GLU A 293 36.00 12.76 11.32
CA GLU A 293 34.98 12.51 12.34
C GLU A 293 34.51 13.79 13.03
N GLU A 294 35.40 14.74 13.24
CA GLU A 294 35.09 16.03 13.87
C GLU A 294 34.15 16.90 13.03
N GLU A 295 34.06 16.65 11.72
CA GLU A 295 33.15 17.34 10.80
C GLU A 295 31.69 16.83 10.91
N PHE A 296 31.48 15.64 11.49
CA PHE A 296 30.16 15.12 11.82
C PHE A 296 29.64 15.77 13.12
N ALA A 297 29.44 17.07 13.09
CA ALA A 297 29.05 17.83 14.24
C ALA A 297 27.52 17.78 14.49
N CYS A 298 27.14 17.89 15.75
CA CYS A 298 25.75 18.08 16.14
C CYS A 298 25.60 19.40 16.90
N GLU A 299 24.46 20.06 16.76
CA GLU A 299 24.13 21.28 17.47
C GLU A 299 23.12 21.00 18.60
N PRO A 300 23.39 21.46 19.84
CA PRO A 300 22.44 21.24 20.93
C PRO A 300 21.14 22.03 20.71
N PRO A 301 20.03 21.57 21.30
CA PRO A 301 18.75 22.24 21.16
C PRO A 301 18.76 23.67 21.71
N MET A 302 18.17 24.59 20.93
CA MET A 302 17.89 25.96 21.36
C MET A 302 16.40 26.24 21.21
N ILE A 303 15.71 26.56 22.31
CA ILE A 303 14.30 26.93 22.29
C ILE A 303 14.17 28.36 21.76
N THR A 304 13.57 28.47 20.54
CA THR A 304 13.45 29.73 19.80
C THR A 304 12.11 30.42 20.02
N HIS A 305 11.07 29.68 20.31
CA HIS A 305 9.73 30.23 20.49
C HIS A 305 8.98 29.53 21.62
N ARG A 306 8.46 30.33 22.55
CA ARG A 306 7.58 29.88 23.63
C ARG A 306 6.66 31.03 24.06
N ALA A 307 5.47 30.72 24.49
CA ALA A 307 4.60 31.66 25.18
C ALA A 307 4.92 31.59 26.69
N PRO A 308 5.50 32.61 27.31
CA PRO A 308 5.97 32.51 28.69
C PRO A 308 4.83 32.37 29.70
N LYS A 309 3.64 32.88 29.37
CA LYS A 309 2.46 32.85 30.22
C LYS A 309 1.19 32.73 29.38
N GLN A 310 0.31 31.83 29.77
CA GLN A 310 -1.04 31.69 29.23
C GLN A 310 -2.06 31.83 30.36
N VAL A 311 -3.16 32.53 30.09
CA VAL A 311 -4.27 32.69 31.03
C VAL A 311 -5.54 32.18 30.39
N VAL A 312 -6.23 31.29 31.05
CA VAL A 312 -7.44 30.63 30.55
C VAL A 312 -8.46 30.50 31.68
N MET A 313 -9.73 30.45 31.34
CA MET A 313 -10.80 30.15 32.31
C MET A 313 -10.94 28.62 32.43
N GLU A 314 -11.30 28.16 33.64
CA GLU A 314 -11.56 26.75 33.91
C GLU A 314 -12.61 26.19 32.92
N GLY A 315 -12.37 24.98 32.36
CA GLY A 315 -13.21 24.37 31.36
C GLY A 315 -12.91 24.76 29.89
N GLN A 316 -12.06 25.76 29.65
CA GLN A 316 -11.64 26.16 28.31
C GLN A 316 -10.44 25.33 27.82
N SER A 317 -10.28 25.26 26.51
CA SER A 317 -9.12 24.64 25.87
C SER A 317 -7.94 25.64 25.77
N VAL A 318 -6.71 25.13 25.83
CA VAL A 318 -5.50 25.91 25.63
C VAL A 318 -4.44 25.11 24.89
N SER A 319 -3.70 25.78 24.00
CA SER A 319 -2.54 25.22 23.30
C SER A 319 -1.26 25.87 23.77
N LEU A 320 -0.38 25.13 24.43
CA LEU A 320 0.96 25.55 24.74
C LEU A 320 1.90 25.20 23.58
N LYS A 321 2.72 26.15 23.16
CA LYS A 321 3.64 25.97 22.02
C LYS A 321 5.07 26.16 22.47
N CYS A 322 5.93 25.23 22.07
CA CYS A 322 7.37 25.28 22.28
C CYS A 322 8.07 24.83 20.98
N LYS A 323 8.83 25.75 20.38
CA LYS A 323 9.60 25.43 19.18
C LYS A 323 11.08 25.48 19.50
N ALA A 324 11.80 24.47 19.15
CA ALA A 324 13.25 24.38 19.28
C ALA A 324 13.90 24.17 17.91
N VAL A 325 15.17 24.55 17.80
CA VAL A 325 16.06 24.28 16.66
C VAL A 325 17.32 23.62 17.19
N GLY A 326 17.95 22.81 16.39
CA GLY A 326 19.16 22.08 16.72
C GLY A 326 19.43 21.06 15.62
N ASP A 327 20.60 20.45 15.62
CA ASP A 327 20.96 19.37 14.70
C ASP A 327 21.51 18.18 15.50
N PRO A 328 20.86 17.03 15.50
CA PRO A 328 19.57 16.66 14.86
C PRO A 328 18.37 17.48 15.35
N GLU A 329 17.29 17.49 14.53
CA GLU A 329 16.04 18.16 14.92
C GLU A 329 15.59 17.71 16.31
N PRO A 330 15.39 18.65 17.28
CA PRO A 330 15.08 18.27 18.64
C PRO A 330 13.70 17.67 18.80
N TYR A 331 13.62 16.62 19.60
CA TYR A 331 12.36 16.07 20.07
C TYR A 331 11.86 16.86 21.29
N VAL A 332 10.62 17.36 21.23
CA VAL A 332 10.03 18.19 22.29
C VAL A 332 9.08 17.37 23.17
N ARG A 333 9.30 17.44 24.47
CA ARG A 333 8.46 16.81 25.50
C ARG A 333 8.01 17.85 26.51
N TRP A 334 6.96 17.53 27.26
CA TRP A 334 6.43 18.42 28.29
C TRP A 334 6.40 17.73 29.65
N ILE A 335 6.74 18.50 30.69
CA ILE A 335 6.53 18.14 32.08
C ILE A 335 5.40 18.99 32.63
N SER A 336 4.43 18.33 33.29
CA SER A 336 3.30 18.99 33.96
C SER A 336 3.72 19.72 35.23
N PRO A 337 2.88 20.62 35.80
CA PRO A 337 3.14 21.27 37.08
C PRO A 337 3.39 20.30 38.23
N GLY A 338 2.85 19.09 38.15
CA GLY A 338 3.11 18.01 39.13
C GLY A 338 4.43 17.27 38.94
N GLY A 339 5.33 17.74 38.07
CA GLY A 339 6.64 17.12 37.82
C GLY A 339 6.62 15.81 37.04
N LYS A 340 5.50 15.45 36.40
CA LYS A 340 5.36 14.21 35.62
C LYS A 340 5.46 14.52 34.13
N LEU A 341 6.07 13.59 33.38
CA LEU A 341 6.07 13.64 31.94
C LEU A 341 4.62 13.56 31.42
N VAL A 342 4.26 14.49 30.54
CA VAL A 342 2.93 14.52 29.94
C VAL A 342 2.81 13.39 28.92
N SER A 343 1.78 12.57 29.08
CA SER A 343 1.37 11.53 28.12
C SER A 343 0.02 11.87 27.52
N ASN A 344 -0.22 11.40 26.31
CA ASN A 344 -1.51 11.60 25.63
C ASN A 344 -2.65 10.94 26.40
N THR A 345 -3.70 11.71 26.66
CA THR A 345 -4.94 11.29 27.32
C THR A 345 -6.13 11.82 26.49
N SER A 346 -7.35 11.50 26.91
CA SER A 346 -8.55 12.08 26.28
C SER A 346 -8.66 13.61 26.41
N ARG A 347 -7.94 14.23 27.37
CA ARG A 347 -7.97 15.68 27.64
C ARG A 347 -6.69 16.41 27.27
N ILE A 348 -5.56 15.71 27.17
CA ILE A 348 -4.23 16.32 26.93
C ILE A 348 -3.57 15.57 25.77
N ILE A 349 -3.16 16.30 24.74
CA ILE A 349 -2.52 15.76 23.53
C ILE A 349 -1.20 16.50 23.32
N SER A 350 -0.10 15.77 23.34
CA SER A 350 1.24 16.27 23.03
C SER A 350 1.62 15.87 21.61
N TYR A 351 2.02 16.85 20.81
CA TYR A 351 2.43 16.65 19.41
C TYR A 351 3.95 16.75 19.27
N GLU A 352 4.49 16.04 18.28
CA GLU A 352 5.93 16.05 17.95
C GLU A 352 6.46 17.44 17.57
N ASN A 353 5.59 18.31 17.05
CA ASN A 353 5.95 19.69 16.70
C ASN A 353 6.12 20.63 17.91
N GLY A 354 6.05 20.10 19.13
CA GLY A 354 6.20 20.83 20.36
C GLY A 354 4.93 21.54 20.83
N THR A 355 3.77 21.26 20.25
CA THR A 355 2.48 21.75 20.73
C THR A 355 1.93 20.79 21.80
N LEU A 356 1.36 21.37 22.86
CA LEU A 356 0.61 20.65 23.88
C LEU A 356 -0.79 21.23 23.95
N ASP A 357 -1.79 20.44 23.54
CA ASP A 357 -3.20 20.82 23.63
C ASP A 357 -3.82 20.26 24.90
N ILE A 358 -4.43 21.13 25.68
CA ILE A 358 -5.26 20.80 26.84
C ILE A 358 -6.69 21.15 26.45
N LEU A 359 -7.51 20.14 26.16
CA LEU A 359 -8.86 20.32 25.61
C LEU A 359 -9.85 20.88 26.64
N GLU A 360 -9.63 20.58 27.92
CA GLU A 360 -10.44 21.07 29.03
C GLU A 360 -9.53 21.31 30.22
N THR A 361 -9.35 22.59 30.59
CA THR A 361 -8.48 22.98 31.70
C THR A 361 -9.23 22.91 33.03
N SER A 362 -8.54 22.41 34.06
CA SER A 362 -9.00 22.42 35.45
C SER A 362 -7.99 23.11 36.36
N SER A 363 -8.32 23.27 37.62
CA SER A 363 -7.40 23.80 38.61
C SER A 363 -6.14 22.96 38.80
N GLU A 364 -6.16 21.67 38.38
CA GLU A 364 -5.00 20.76 38.48
C GLU A 364 -3.91 21.09 37.47
N GLU A 365 -4.27 21.64 36.31
CA GLU A 365 -3.31 22.06 35.28
C GLU A 365 -2.71 23.47 35.54
N LYS A 366 -3.17 24.16 36.58
CA LYS A 366 -2.59 25.46 36.98
C LYS A 366 -1.16 25.31 37.49
N GLY A 367 -0.23 26.02 36.86
CA GLY A 367 1.17 26.02 37.29
C GLY A 367 2.14 26.13 36.13
N ILE A 368 3.36 25.65 36.36
CA ILE A 368 4.45 25.76 35.41
C ILE A 368 4.57 24.43 34.65
N PHE A 369 4.27 24.45 33.35
CA PHE A 369 4.67 23.43 32.43
C PHE A 369 6.10 23.67 31.97
N THR A 370 6.91 22.61 31.90
CA THR A 370 8.28 22.74 31.40
C THR A 370 8.39 22.05 30.06
N CYS A 371 8.73 22.82 29.03
CA CYS A 371 9.11 22.29 27.73
C CYS A 371 10.54 21.80 27.80
N ILE A 372 10.80 20.58 27.32
CA ILE A 372 12.13 19.98 27.21
C ILE A 372 12.36 19.65 25.72
N ALA A 373 13.37 20.27 25.14
CA ALA A 373 13.84 19.96 23.81
C ALA A 373 15.16 19.19 23.94
N SER A 374 15.23 17.99 23.35
CA SER A 374 16.41 17.11 23.44
C SER A 374 16.80 16.56 22.08
N ASN A 375 18.11 16.42 21.84
CA ASN A 375 18.69 15.71 20.71
C ASN A 375 20.00 14.99 21.13
N ALA A 376 20.74 14.42 20.17
CA ALA A 376 21.99 13.73 20.45
C ALA A 376 23.11 14.62 21.03
N ALA A 377 23.02 15.95 20.86
CA ALA A 377 24.01 16.92 21.35
C ALA A 377 23.67 17.49 22.76
N GLY A 378 22.44 17.31 23.25
CA GLY A 378 22.07 17.78 24.58
C GLY A 378 20.60 18.09 24.78
N GLU A 379 20.29 18.83 25.84
CA GLU A 379 18.93 19.22 26.22
C GLU A 379 18.84 20.72 26.51
N SER A 380 17.67 21.29 26.21
CA SER A 380 17.31 22.65 26.58
C SER A 380 15.90 22.66 27.16
N THR A 381 15.69 23.48 28.21
CA THR A 381 14.40 23.53 28.90
C THR A 381 13.86 24.95 28.97
N ALA A 382 12.54 25.08 28.93
CA ALA A 382 11.88 26.36 29.09
C ALA A 382 10.57 26.26 29.88
N PRO A 383 10.35 27.09 30.92
CA PRO A 383 9.09 27.11 31.63
C PRO A 383 8.02 27.89 30.86
N VAL A 384 6.78 27.43 30.95
CA VAL A 384 5.56 28.05 30.45
C VAL A 384 4.53 28.07 31.58
N GLU A 385 4.14 29.23 32.04
CA GLU A 385 3.17 29.39 33.14
C GLU A 385 1.74 29.32 32.59
N LEU A 386 0.94 28.36 33.05
CA LEU A 386 -0.49 28.29 32.80
C LEU A 386 -1.27 28.76 34.02
N MET A 387 -2.02 29.85 33.85
CA MET A 387 -2.93 30.36 34.87
C MET A 387 -4.36 29.96 34.50
N VAL A 388 -4.98 29.17 35.35
CA VAL A 388 -6.37 28.80 35.25
C VAL A 388 -7.17 29.61 36.26
N ASN A 389 -8.10 30.43 35.77
CA ASN A 389 -8.98 31.26 36.59
C ASN A 389 -10.33 30.55 36.72
N SER A 390 -10.76 30.33 37.97
CA SER A 390 -12.12 29.82 38.21
C SER A 390 -13.14 30.92 37.93
N TYR A 391 -14.33 30.54 37.45
CA TYR A 391 -15.45 31.48 37.35
C TYR A 391 -15.75 32.06 38.75
N PRO A 392 -15.92 33.38 38.90
CA PRO A 392 -16.34 33.94 40.18
C PRO A 392 -17.70 33.36 40.55
N TYR A 393 -17.72 32.55 41.60
CA TYR A 393 -18.98 32.14 42.23
C TYR A 393 -19.71 33.43 42.66
N LEU A 394 -20.84 33.73 42.02
CA LEU A 394 -21.83 34.67 42.56
C LEU A 394 -22.35 34.08 43.87
N ALA A 395 -21.72 34.54 44.99
CA ALA A 395 -22.23 34.25 46.30
C ALA A 395 -23.68 34.71 46.37
N ASN A 396 -24.57 33.75 46.58
CA ASN A 396 -26.00 33.96 46.80
C ASN A 396 -26.19 35.00 47.90
N SER A 397 -26.56 36.23 47.54
CA SER A 397 -27.29 37.09 48.42
C SER A 397 -28.78 36.94 48.09
N THR A 398 -29.45 36.20 48.96
CA THR A 398 -30.90 36.12 49.01
C THR A 398 -31.48 37.51 49.28
N SER A 399 -32.22 38.03 48.32
CA SER A 399 -33.37 38.93 48.62
C SER A 399 -34.41 38.75 47.52
N PHE A 400 -35.55 38.28 47.99
CA PHE A 400 -36.80 38.30 47.26
C PHE A 400 -37.12 39.73 46.80
N ASP A 401 -37.54 39.93 45.53
CA ASP A 401 -38.78 40.57 45.17
C ASP A 401 -38.98 40.67 43.64
N LYS A 402 -40.15 40.13 43.24
CA LYS A 402 -41.03 40.55 42.13
C LYS A 402 -40.57 40.46 40.68
N GLU A 403 -41.20 39.50 40.01
CA GLU A 403 -41.56 39.60 38.60
C GLU A 403 -42.23 40.92 38.22
N PRO A 404 -42.10 41.37 37.00
CA PRO A 404 -43.21 41.36 36.08
C PRO A 404 -42.87 40.83 34.65
N GLU A 405 -43.93 40.36 34.05
CA GLU A 405 -44.13 39.73 32.74
C GLU A 405 -43.69 40.57 31.50
N PRO A 406 -43.76 39.93 30.30
CA PRO A 406 -43.02 40.33 29.12
C PRO A 406 -43.82 41.26 28.21
N GLY A 407 -43.11 42.10 27.48
CA GLY A 407 -43.67 42.87 26.37
C GLY A 407 -42.68 42.90 25.19
N PRO A 408 -43.19 42.92 23.98
CA PRO A 408 -42.41 42.60 22.79
C PRO A 408 -41.83 43.82 22.09
N SER A 409 -40.99 43.49 21.09
CA SER A 409 -40.67 44.29 19.90
C SER A 409 -39.38 45.11 19.85
N ASP A 410 -38.68 44.76 18.79
CA ASP A 410 -37.98 45.61 17.83
C ASP A 410 -37.09 46.71 18.36
N ILE A 411 -35.84 46.62 17.96
CA ILE A 411 -35.18 47.72 17.24
C ILE A 411 -33.81 47.27 16.68
N LEU A 412 -33.74 47.28 15.37
CA LEU A 412 -32.53 47.49 14.59
C LEU A 412 -31.76 48.70 15.07
N ILE A 413 -30.49 48.55 15.45
CA ILE A 413 -29.54 49.68 15.42
C ILE A 413 -28.30 49.25 14.64
N SER A 414 -28.25 49.75 13.44
CA SER A 414 -27.10 49.95 12.60
C SER A 414 -26.12 50.95 13.30
N ALA A 415 -24.93 50.53 13.62
CA ALA A 415 -23.86 51.44 13.99
C ALA A 415 -22.84 51.48 12.84
N LYS A 416 -23.01 52.43 11.95
CA LYS A 416 -21.97 52.97 11.09
C LYS A 416 -20.94 53.66 11.99
N SER A 417 -19.69 53.24 11.94
CA SER A 417 -18.56 54.15 12.21
C SER A 417 -17.74 54.31 10.94
N SER A 418 -17.90 55.47 10.36
CA SER A 418 -17.09 56.04 9.31
C SER A 418 -15.66 56.30 9.80
N PHE A 419 -14.67 55.75 9.10
CA PHE A 419 -13.36 56.42 8.99
C PHE A 419 -12.95 56.48 7.53
N SER A 420 -12.58 57.70 7.16
CA SER A 420 -12.35 58.21 5.83
C SER A 420 -11.12 57.67 5.14
N ASN A 421 -11.31 57.44 3.85
CA ASN A 421 -10.45 57.67 2.68
C ASN A 421 -8.92 57.68 2.87
N GLU A 422 -8.27 56.67 2.28
CA GLU A 422 -7.28 56.92 1.24
C GLU A 422 -7.33 55.82 0.18
N THR A 423 -7.76 56.22 -0.98
CA THR A 423 -7.82 55.45 -2.22
C THR A 423 -6.43 55.19 -2.76
N LYS A 424 -5.96 53.95 -2.70
CA LYS A 424 -5.07 53.40 -3.72
C LYS A 424 -5.74 52.20 -4.35
N SER A 425 -6.31 52.44 -5.50
CA SER A 425 -6.86 51.43 -6.40
C SER A 425 -5.78 50.47 -6.88
N PHE A 426 -5.71 49.29 -6.31
CA PHE A 426 -5.07 48.16 -6.96
C PHE A 426 -6.11 47.50 -7.87
N PRO A 427 -5.76 47.09 -9.09
CA PRO A 427 -6.68 46.36 -9.96
C PRO A 427 -7.05 45.04 -9.31
N GLU A 428 -8.34 44.80 -9.20
CA GLU A 428 -8.92 43.56 -8.67
C GLU A 428 -8.37 42.34 -9.44
N ARG A 429 -7.50 41.61 -8.81
CA ARG A 429 -7.03 40.30 -9.29
C ARG A 429 -8.06 39.26 -8.89
N LYS A 430 -8.99 38.97 -9.76
CA LYS A 430 -10.06 38.02 -9.45
C LYS A 430 -9.75 36.64 -10.00
N VAL A 431 -9.51 35.67 -9.12
CA VAL A 431 -9.71 34.24 -9.43
C VAL A 431 -11.23 34.01 -9.41
N VAL A 432 -11.75 33.44 -10.48
CA VAL A 432 -13.19 33.23 -10.65
C VAL A 432 -13.47 31.73 -10.71
N ILE A 433 -14.53 31.31 -10.03
CA ILE A 433 -15.04 29.94 -10.12
C ILE A 433 -16.24 29.97 -11.08
N THR A 434 -16.17 29.09 -12.07
CA THR A 434 -17.25 28.84 -13.03
C THR A 434 -17.59 27.35 -13.02
N GLU A 435 -18.79 26.98 -13.42
CA GLU A 435 -19.23 25.58 -13.49
C GLU A 435 -19.06 24.82 -12.14
N LEU A 436 -19.57 25.40 -11.07
CA LEU A 436 -19.58 24.79 -9.75
C LEU A 436 -20.65 23.71 -9.68
N THR A 437 -20.27 22.54 -9.17
CA THR A 437 -21.17 21.39 -8.92
C THR A 437 -20.98 20.87 -7.51
N SER A 438 -21.69 19.81 -7.17
CA SER A 438 -21.52 19.13 -5.87
C SER A 438 -20.15 18.45 -5.68
N SER A 439 -19.40 18.18 -6.75
CA SER A 439 -18.14 17.44 -6.70
C SER A 439 -17.01 18.04 -7.54
N SER A 440 -17.27 19.15 -8.25
CA SER A 440 -16.26 19.76 -9.12
C SER A 440 -16.44 21.27 -9.27
N ALA A 441 -15.36 21.98 -9.66
CA ALA A 441 -15.36 23.40 -9.93
C ALA A 441 -14.36 23.75 -11.05
N LEU A 442 -14.72 24.62 -11.96
CA LEU A 442 -13.81 25.18 -12.95
C LEU A 442 -13.24 26.50 -12.43
N ILE A 443 -11.93 26.53 -12.20
CA ILE A 443 -11.19 27.68 -11.68
C ILE A 443 -10.54 28.41 -12.84
N GLN A 444 -10.72 29.73 -12.94
CA GLN A 444 -10.14 30.57 -13.96
C GLN A 444 -9.39 31.76 -13.35
N TRP A 445 -8.27 32.13 -13.94
CA TRP A 445 -7.46 33.30 -13.54
C TRP A 445 -6.96 34.08 -14.74
N PRO A 446 -6.78 35.40 -14.58
CA PRO A 446 -6.33 36.27 -15.67
C PRO A 446 -4.85 36.01 -15.99
N SER A 447 -4.45 36.35 -17.22
CA SER A 447 -3.05 36.30 -17.64
C SER A 447 -2.18 37.24 -16.81
N GLN A 448 -1.06 36.72 -16.27
CA GLN A 448 -0.14 37.43 -15.39
C GLN A 448 1.04 38.05 -16.19
N HIS A 449 0.77 39.02 -17.06
CA HIS A 449 1.80 39.65 -17.93
C HIS A 449 2.87 40.43 -17.15
N HIS A 450 2.62 40.77 -15.88
CA HIS A 450 3.52 41.55 -15.03
C HIS A 450 4.50 40.70 -14.21
N ILE A 451 4.36 39.35 -14.22
CA ILE A 451 5.27 38.42 -13.55
C ILE A 451 6.14 37.78 -14.66
N PRO A 452 7.42 38.15 -14.80
CA PRO A 452 8.29 37.53 -15.79
C PRO A 452 8.69 36.10 -15.33
N GLY A 453 8.87 35.19 -16.28
CA GLY A 453 9.46 33.89 -16.01
C GLY A 453 8.58 32.92 -15.24
N ILE A 454 7.25 32.99 -15.37
CA ILE A 454 6.36 32.00 -14.73
C ILE A 454 6.68 30.61 -15.29
N ARG A 455 7.09 29.69 -14.42
CA ARG A 455 7.35 28.28 -14.75
C ARG A 455 6.09 27.44 -14.68
N MET A 456 5.25 27.69 -13.68
CA MET A 456 3.99 26.97 -13.45
C MET A 456 3.06 27.77 -12.54
N PHE A 457 1.79 27.38 -12.48
CA PHE A 457 0.86 27.80 -11.45
C PHE A 457 0.70 26.68 -10.41
N GLN A 458 0.49 27.08 -9.18
CA GLN A 458 0.15 26.18 -8.08
C GLN A 458 -1.21 26.57 -7.54
N ILE A 459 -2.15 25.65 -7.59
CA ILE A 459 -3.43 25.79 -6.90
C ILE A 459 -3.29 25.09 -5.56
N GLN A 460 -3.62 25.80 -4.48
CA GLN A 460 -3.72 25.24 -3.14
C GLN A 460 -5.12 25.47 -2.61
N TYR A 461 -5.71 24.45 -1.99
CA TYR A 461 -7.04 24.55 -1.41
C TYR A 461 -7.18 23.62 -0.22
N ASN A 462 -8.04 24.01 0.72
CA ASN A 462 -8.44 23.22 1.87
C ASN A 462 -9.96 23.32 2.07
N SER A 463 -10.53 22.34 2.75
CA SER A 463 -11.90 22.40 3.22
C SER A 463 -11.95 22.96 4.65
N SER A 464 -12.98 23.69 4.98
CA SER A 464 -13.22 24.21 6.36
C SER A 464 -13.34 23.10 7.43
N VAL A 465 -13.54 21.85 7.01
CA VAL A 465 -13.71 20.69 7.89
C VAL A 465 -12.42 19.87 8.04
N ASP A 466 -11.53 19.93 7.04
CA ASP A 466 -10.30 19.14 7.01
C ASP A 466 -9.09 20.11 6.98
N ASP A 467 -8.19 20.04 7.95
CA ASP A 467 -6.96 20.86 8.01
C ASP A 467 -5.92 20.44 6.94
N ILE A 468 -6.30 19.65 5.95
CA ILE A 468 -5.42 19.15 4.91
C ILE A 468 -5.38 20.15 3.76
N LEU A 469 -4.20 20.76 3.55
CA LEU A 469 -3.94 21.62 2.41
C LEU A 469 -3.52 20.78 1.20
N VAL A 470 -4.32 20.83 0.12
CA VAL A 470 -4.09 20.09 -1.12
C VAL A 470 -3.43 20.99 -2.16
N TYR A 471 -2.44 20.48 -2.86
CA TYR A 471 -1.70 21.20 -3.90
C TYR A 471 -1.91 20.56 -5.27
N ARG A 472 -2.07 21.41 -6.30
CA ARG A 472 -2.07 20.99 -7.71
C ARG A 472 -1.14 21.88 -8.51
N MET A 473 -0.23 21.26 -9.28
CA MET A 473 0.71 21.97 -10.16
C MET A 473 0.15 22.05 -11.59
N ILE A 474 0.09 23.26 -12.14
CA ILE A 474 -0.55 23.54 -13.42
C ILE A 474 0.47 24.18 -14.36
N PRO A 475 0.54 23.76 -15.66
CA PRO A 475 1.47 24.36 -16.62
C PRO A 475 1.27 25.87 -16.78
N ALA A 476 2.37 26.61 -17.01
CA ALA A 476 2.38 28.07 -17.14
C ALA A 476 1.45 28.62 -18.24
N ALA A 477 1.18 27.83 -19.28
CA ALA A 477 0.30 28.22 -20.40
C ALA A 477 -1.20 28.15 -20.03
N SER A 478 -1.56 27.51 -18.92
CA SER A 478 -2.95 27.31 -18.53
C SER A 478 -3.52 28.58 -17.89
N LYS A 479 -4.78 28.87 -18.20
CA LYS A 479 -5.57 29.99 -17.62
C LYS A 479 -6.76 29.50 -16.83
N SER A 480 -6.97 28.19 -16.80
CA SER A 480 -8.04 27.53 -16.09
C SER A 480 -7.61 26.13 -15.66
N PHE A 481 -8.28 25.62 -14.64
CA PHE A 481 -8.11 24.25 -14.16
C PHE A 481 -9.46 23.71 -13.68
N PHE A 482 -9.78 22.50 -14.09
CA PHE A 482 -10.98 21.80 -13.65
C PHE A 482 -10.63 20.95 -12.42
N LEU A 483 -11.13 21.37 -11.27
CA LEU A 483 -10.94 20.69 -9.99
C LEU A 483 -12.04 19.66 -9.81
N THR A 484 -11.67 18.41 -9.60
CA THR A 484 -12.54 17.26 -9.31
C THR A 484 -12.31 16.78 -7.89
N ASP A 485 -13.12 15.83 -7.44
CA ASP A 485 -13.02 15.17 -6.15
C ASP A 485 -13.31 16.07 -4.93
N LEU A 486 -14.17 17.06 -5.11
CA LEU A 486 -14.73 17.87 -4.03
C LEU A 486 -15.89 17.13 -3.35
N PHE A 487 -16.08 17.38 -2.06
CA PHE A 487 -17.22 16.87 -1.31
C PHE A 487 -18.41 17.85 -1.39
N ALA A 488 -19.60 17.31 -1.53
CA ALA A 488 -20.85 18.10 -1.63
C ALA A 488 -21.18 18.84 -0.33
N GLY A 489 -21.66 20.09 -0.47
CA GLY A 489 -22.11 20.91 0.66
C GLY A 489 -20.98 21.35 1.59
N ARG A 490 -19.72 21.46 1.09
CA ARG A 490 -18.57 21.91 1.88
C ARG A 490 -18.03 23.24 1.41
N ASP A 491 -17.51 24.01 2.37
CA ASP A 491 -16.79 25.25 2.11
C ASP A 491 -15.32 24.96 1.80
N TYR A 492 -14.80 25.64 0.80
CA TYR A 492 -13.42 25.54 0.35
C TYR A 492 -12.77 26.90 0.25
N ASP A 493 -11.54 27.01 0.78
CA ASP A 493 -10.63 28.11 0.56
C ASP A 493 -9.62 27.73 -0.50
N LEU A 494 -9.52 28.49 -1.59
CA LEU A 494 -8.67 28.19 -2.72
C LEU A 494 -7.83 29.41 -3.11
N CYS A 495 -6.51 29.20 -3.26
CA CYS A 495 -5.58 30.21 -3.78
C CYS A 495 -4.84 29.69 -5.01
N VAL A 496 -4.64 30.57 -5.99
CA VAL A 496 -3.79 30.35 -7.15
C VAL A 496 -2.50 31.16 -6.98
N LEU A 497 -1.36 30.47 -7.07
CA LEU A 497 -0.03 31.07 -6.96
C LEU A 497 0.72 30.90 -8.28
N ALA A 498 1.46 31.92 -8.71
CA ALA A 498 2.42 31.84 -9.81
C ALA A 498 3.80 31.50 -9.24
N VAL A 499 4.38 30.41 -9.73
CA VAL A 499 5.76 29.99 -9.39
C VAL A 499 6.68 30.48 -10.51
N HIS A 500 7.62 31.34 -10.17
CA HIS A 500 8.53 32.00 -11.11
C HIS A 500 9.96 32.07 -10.56
N GLU A 501 10.93 32.32 -11.41
CA GLU A 501 12.30 32.62 -10.95
C GLU A 501 12.39 34.08 -10.49
N ASP A 502 12.97 34.29 -9.31
CA ASP A 502 13.38 35.60 -8.87
C ASP A 502 14.62 36.01 -9.67
N GLY A 503 14.50 37.10 -10.44
CA GLY A 503 15.56 37.59 -11.33
C GLY A 503 16.84 38.04 -10.62
N VAL A 504 16.86 38.07 -9.26
CA VAL A 504 18.00 38.54 -8.46
C VAL A 504 18.75 37.39 -7.79
N THR A 505 18.05 36.35 -7.33
CA THR A 505 18.62 35.29 -6.51
C THR A 505 18.67 33.92 -7.18
N SER A 506 18.10 33.76 -8.40
CA SER A 506 17.90 32.47 -9.09
C SER A 506 17.12 31.45 -8.28
N LEU A 507 16.46 31.86 -7.20
CA LEU A 507 15.60 31.02 -6.37
C LEU A 507 14.16 31.04 -6.90
N THR A 508 13.44 29.94 -6.70
CA THR A 508 12.01 29.89 -7.01
C THR A 508 11.22 30.72 -6.03
N ALA A 509 10.53 31.74 -6.53
CA ALA A 509 9.62 32.60 -5.78
C ALA A 509 8.17 32.26 -6.14
N THR A 510 7.26 32.52 -5.21
CA THR A 510 5.81 32.34 -5.41
C THR A 510 5.10 33.67 -5.20
N THR A 511 4.24 34.06 -6.16
CA THR A 511 3.38 35.23 -6.05
C THR A 511 1.92 34.81 -6.08
N VAL A 512 1.13 35.32 -5.13
CA VAL A 512 -0.31 35.03 -5.07
C VAL A 512 -1.02 35.73 -6.24
N VAL A 513 -1.67 34.97 -7.11
CA VAL A 513 -2.49 35.49 -8.21
C VAL A 513 -3.85 35.93 -7.68
N GLY A 514 -4.43 35.16 -6.77
CA GLY A 514 -5.67 35.47 -6.08
C GLY A 514 -6.17 34.29 -5.28
N CYS A 515 -7.07 34.56 -4.35
CA CYS A 515 -7.75 33.57 -3.53
C CYS A 515 -9.26 33.73 -3.66
N VAL A 516 -10.01 32.65 -3.51
CA VAL A 516 -11.46 32.61 -3.56
C VAL A 516 -12.01 31.56 -2.59
N GLN A 517 -13.12 31.92 -1.95
CA GLN A 517 -13.89 30.99 -1.11
C GLN A 517 -15.14 30.58 -1.86
N PHE A 518 -15.52 29.33 -1.77
CA PHE A 518 -16.75 28.84 -2.38
C PHE A 518 -17.30 27.63 -1.64
N THR A 519 -18.62 27.43 -1.74
CA THR A 519 -19.32 26.29 -1.18
C THR A 519 -19.81 25.41 -2.33
N THR A 520 -19.50 24.12 -2.29
CA THR A 520 -20.01 23.16 -3.28
C THR A 520 -21.51 22.96 -3.11
N GLU A 521 -22.22 22.68 -4.22
CA GLU A 521 -23.66 22.42 -4.16
C GLU A 521 -23.99 21.21 -3.28
N GLU A 522 -25.12 21.29 -2.55
CA GLU A 522 -25.63 20.15 -1.79
C GLU A 522 -26.06 19.04 -2.76
N GLY A 523 -25.44 17.90 -2.65
CA GLY A 523 -25.80 16.72 -3.43
C GLY A 523 -27.17 16.22 -3.00
N PHE A 524 -28.19 16.49 -3.78
CA PHE A 524 -29.51 15.87 -3.59
C PHE A 524 -29.37 14.35 -3.69
N ARG A 525 -29.64 13.63 -2.60
CA ARG A 525 -29.92 12.19 -2.62
C ARG A 525 -31.23 11.92 -3.36
N GLN A 526 -31.24 12.10 -4.67
CA GLN A 526 -32.20 11.43 -5.52
C GLN A 526 -31.52 10.21 -6.12
N CYS A 527 -31.90 9.03 -5.63
CA CYS A 527 -31.80 7.80 -6.43
C CYS A 527 -32.69 8.00 -7.67
N ARG A 528 -32.16 8.69 -8.68
CA ARG A 528 -32.65 8.55 -10.05
C ARG A 528 -32.07 7.25 -10.55
N SER A 529 -32.96 6.25 -10.67
CA SER A 529 -32.71 5.15 -11.58
C SER A 529 -32.31 5.78 -12.92
N LEU A 530 -31.06 5.56 -13.34
CA LEU A 530 -30.62 5.84 -14.69
C LEU A 530 -31.48 4.97 -15.61
N HIS A 531 -32.58 5.56 -16.12
CA HIS A 531 -33.11 5.11 -17.38
C HIS A 531 -31.98 5.26 -18.40
N ALA A 532 -31.29 4.16 -18.65
CA ALA A 532 -30.41 4.03 -19.79
C ALA A 532 -31.26 4.27 -21.05
N GLN A 533 -31.24 5.50 -21.52
CA GLN A 533 -31.80 5.83 -22.82
C GLN A 533 -30.90 5.19 -23.88
N PHE A 534 -31.47 4.11 -24.47
CA PHE A 534 -31.44 3.84 -25.88
C PHE A 534 -30.11 3.90 -26.63
N LEU A 535 -29.27 2.85 -26.40
CA LEU A 535 -28.44 2.27 -27.47
C LEU A 535 -28.05 0.81 -27.13
N GLY A 536 -28.23 0.36 -25.89
CA GLY A 536 -27.94 -1.03 -25.48
C GLY A 536 -29.04 -2.05 -25.83
N GLY A 537 -30.31 -1.63 -25.89
CA GLY A 537 -31.43 -2.54 -26.09
C GLY A 537 -31.47 -3.18 -27.47
N THR A 538 -31.18 -2.42 -28.51
CA THR A 538 -31.17 -2.92 -29.90
C THR A 538 -29.98 -3.84 -30.16
N MET A 539 -28.80 -3.57 -29.59
CA MET A 539 -27.63 -4.46 -29.70
C MET A 539 -27.83 -5.78 -28.96
N ILE A 540 -28.44 -5.77 -27.78
CA ILE A 540 -28.74 -7.00 -27.03
C ILE A 540 -29.76 -7.86 -27.78
N ILE A 541 -30.79 -7.26 -28.38
CA ILE A 541 -31.79 -7.96 -29.18
C ILE A 541 -31.16 -8.54 -30.46
N ILE A 542 -30.26 -7.78 -31.13
CA ILE A 542 -29.57 -8.27 -32.33
C ILE A 542 -28.61 -9.41 -31.98
N ILE A 543 -27.81 -9.26 -30.91
CA ILE A 543 -26.88 -10.33 -30.48
C ILE A 543 -27.67 -11.56 -29.99
N GLY A 544 -28.75 -11.37 -29.24
CA GLY A 544 -29.64 -12.43 -28.81
C GLY A 544 -30.28 -13.15 -30.01
N GLY A 545 -30.72 -12.40 -31.03
CA GLY A 545 -31.25 -12.95 -32.27
C GLY A 545 -30.22 -13.77 -33.07
N ILE A 546 -28.98 -13.31 -33.16
CA ILE A 546 -27.88 -14.04 -33.83
C ILE A 546 -27.56 -15.33 -33.08
N ILE A 547 -27.52 -15.29 -31.74
CA ILE A 547 -27.25 -16.50 -30.93
C ILE A 547 -28.39 -17.54 -31.12
N VAL A 548 -29.64 -17.12 -31.07
CA VAL A 548 -30.79 -17.99 -31.27
C VAL A 548 -30.77 -18.60 -32.70
N ALA A 549 -30.50 -17.78 -33.71
CA ALA A 549 -30.40 -18.25 -35.10
C ALA A 549 -29.25 -19.28 -35.26
N SER A 550 -28.08 -19.03 -34.68
CA SER A 550 -26.93 -19.96 -34.73
C SER A 550 -27.22 -21.28 -34.02
N VAL A 551 -27.93 -21.25 -32.87
CA VAL A 551 -28.36 -22.45 -32.16
C VAL A 551 -29.36 -23.25 -32.99
N LEU A 552 -30.33 -22.58 -33.62
CA LEU A 552 -31.31 -23.26 -34.50
C LEU A 552 -30.64 -23.90 -35.73
N VAL A 553 -29.68 -23.23 -36.36
CA VAL A 553 -28.90 -23.79 -37.45
C VAL A 553 -28.11 -25.02 -36.99
N PHE A 554 -27.49 -24.95 -35.81
CA PHE A 554 -26.75 -26.05 -35.21
C PHE A 554 -27.67 -27.26 -34.91
N ILE A 555 -28.86 -27.01 -34.33
CA ILE A 555 -29.87 -28.05 -34.09
C ILE A 555 -30.33 -28.67 -35.43
N PHE A 556 -30.56 -27.83 -36.47
CA PHE A 556 -30.94 -28.33 -37.80
C PHE A 556 -29.86 -29.22 -38.42
N ILE A 557 -28.59 -28.81 -38.30
CA ILE A 557 -27.45 -29.64 -38.77
C ILE A 557 -27.38 -30.98 -38.02
N LEU A 558 -27.61 -30.96 -36.68
CA LEU A 558 -27.66 -32.20 -35.89
C LEU A 558 -28.84 -33.10 -36.30
N LEU A 559 -30.02 -32.51 -36.52
CA LEU A 559 -31.19 -33.27 -36.99
C LEU A 559 -30.98 -33.86 -38.41
N MET A 560 -30.33 -33.10 -39.28
CA MET A 560 -29.94 -33.59 -40.61
C MET A 560 -28.93 -34.74 -40.53
N LYS A 561 -27.89 -34.60 -39.68
CA LYS A 561 -26.93 -35.70 -39.38
C LYS A 561 -27.65 -36.91 -38.78
N TYR A 562 -28.58 -36.68 -37.83
CA TYR A 562 -29.36 -37.76 -37.23
C TYR A 562 -30.24 -38.49 -38.28
N LYS A 563 -30.88 -37.73 -39.19
CA LYS A 563 -31.71 -38.29 -40.27
C LYS A 563 -30.88 -39.08 -41.26
N VAL A 564 -29.67 -38.63 -41.57
CA VAL A 564 -28.73 -39.38 -42.43
C VAL A 564 -28.21 -40.65 -41.72
N TYR A 565 -27.95 -40.57 -40.41
CA TYR A 565 -27.54 -41.75 -39.62
C TYR A 565 -28.67 -42.75 -39.43
N ALA A 566 -29.91 -42.31 -39.26
CA ALA A 566 -31.10 -43.17 -39.17
C ALA A 566 -31.45 -43.84 -40.48
N SER A 567 -31.06 -43.29 -41.66
CA SER A 567 -31.27 -43.95 -42.98
C SER A 567 -30.25 -45.07 -43.31
N HIS A 568 -29.10 -45.09 -42.62
CA HIS A 568 -28.10 -46.16 -42.80
C HIS A 568 -28.31 -47.38 -41.89
N HIS A 569 -29.20 -47.31 -40.87
CA HIS A 569 -29.45 -48.43 -39.95
C HIS A 569 -30.77 -49.18 -40.19
N LYS A 570 -31.36 -49.08 -41.38
CA LYS A 570 -32.58 -49.83 -41.76
C LYS A 570 -32.24 -50.94 -42.64
N LYS A 571 -31.42 -51.91 -42.20
CA LYS A 571 -31.33 -53.29 -42.68
C LYS A 571 -30.65 -54.11 -41.58
N GLU A 572 -31.45 -54.70 -40.71
CA GLU A 572 -31.46 -56.14 -40.39
C GLU A 572 -32.49 -56.37 -39.26
N ASN A 573 -33.38 -57.26 -39.59
CA ASN A 573 -34.44 -57.82 -38.74
C ASN A 573 -33.83 -58.75 -37.68
N THR A 574 -34.40 -58.85 -36.47
CA THR A 574 -35.40 -59.91 -36.16
C THR A 574 -35.71 -59.85 -34.63
N LYS A 575 -37.00 -59.93 -34.38
CA LYS A 575 -37.77 -60.55 -33.28
C LYS A 575 -37.03 -61.01 -32.01
N VAL A 576 -37.54 -60.63 -30.81
CA VAL A 576 -38.40 -61.50 -29.97
C VAL A 576 -38.82 -60.79 -28.68
N ASN A 577 -40.11 -60.68 -28.45
CA ASN A 577 -41.02 -60.78 -27.31
C ASN A 577 -40.63 -60.27 -25.88
N ASN A 578 -41.52 -59.38 -25.42
CA ASN A 578 -42.33 -59.41 -24.21
C ASN A 578 -41.67 -59.83 -22.87
N VAL A 579 -41.79 -58.98 -21.85
CA VAL A 579 -42.71 -59.21 -20.74
C VAL A 579 -42.82 -57.90 -19.86
N CYS A 580 -44.06 -57.64 -19.54
CA CYS A 580 -44.63 -56.63 -18.64
C CYS A 580 -44.25 -56.89 -17.19
N SER A 581 -44.08 -55.83 -16.38
CA SER A 581 -44.77 -55.75 -15.09
C SER A 581 -44.59 -54.37 -14.44
N GLN A 582 -45.73 -53.86 -14.08
CA GLN A 582 -46.04 -52.72 -13.19
C GLN A 582 -45.49 -52.92 -11.77
N THR A 583 -45.19 -51.83 -11.07
CA THR A 583 -45.95 -51.39 -9.90
C THR A 583 -45.39 -50.06 -9.33
N THR A 584 -46.21 -49.09 -9.34
CA THR A 584 -46.68 -48.11 -8.29
C THR A 584 -45.86 -47.89 -7.01
N GLY A 585 -45.69 -46.62 -6.68
CA GLY A 585 -45.33 -46.18 -5.34
C GLY A 585 -44.97 -44.70 -5.24
N SER A 586 -46.00 -43.89 -4.97
CA SER A 586 -45.94 -42.50 -4.60
C SER A 586 -45.22 -42.30 -3.25
N GLN A 587 -44.35 -41.29 -3.12
CA GLN A 587 -44.42 -40.39 -1.93
C GLN A 587 -43.66 -39.09 -2.15
N ARG A 588 -44.37 -38.03 -1.75
CA ARG A 588 -43.96 -36.64 -1.64
C ARG A 588 -42.81 -36.48 -0.61
N GLY A 589 -41.85 -35.63 -0.91
CA GLY A 589 -40.87 -35.10 0.04
C GLY A 589 -40.45 -33.69 -0.37
N SER A 590 -40.83 -32.73 0.46
CA SER A 590 -40.64 -31.28 0.34
C SER A 590 -39.18 -30.87 0.13
N ILE A 591 -39.00 -29.98 -0.82
CA ILE A 591 -37.74 -29.30 -1.07
C ILE A 591 -37.68 -28.06 -0.17
N ALA A 592 -36.74 -28.03 0.77
CA ALA A 592 -36.35 -26.86 1.53
C ALA A 592 -35.33 -26.06 0.73
N TYR A 593 -35.69 -24.82 0.42
CA TYR A 593 -34.76 -23.85 -0.14
C TYR A 593 -33.78 -23.39 0.92
N SER A 594 -32.49 -23.67 0.75
CA SER A 594 -31.40 -22.98 1.44
C SER A 594 -30.94 -21.82 0.59
N THR A 595 -31.29 -20.61 0.99
CA THR A 595 -30.70 -19.37 0.51
C THR A 595 -29.29 -19.25 1.10
N SER A 596 -28.27 -19.45 0.31
CA SER A 596 -26.90 -19.06 0.64
C SER A 596 -26.78 -17.53 0.49
N LYS A 597 -26.63 -16.85 1.61
CA LYS A 597 -26.16 -15.46 1.67
C LYS A 597 -24.75 -15.41 1.09
N LEU A 598 -24.58 -14.77 -0.05
CA LEU A 598 -23.30 -14.25 -0.51
C LEU A 598 -22.92 -13.10 0.43
N ALA A 599 -21.81 -13.28 1.13
CA ALA A 599 -21.19 -12.28 1.98
C ALA A 599 -20.61 -11.17 1.10
N GLU A 600 -21.18 -9.98 1.24
CA GLU A 600 -20.49 -8.72 0.96
C GLU A 600 -19.34 -8.59 1.98
N GLY A 601 -18.12 -8.55 1.47
CA GLY A 601 -16.96 -8.33 2.30
C GLY A 601 -15.69 -8.27 1.49
N HIS A 602 -15.43 -7.16 0.79
CA HIS A 602 -14.10 -6.84 0.28
C HIS A 602 -14.03 -5.38 -0.23
N ILE A 603 -14.22 -4.40 0.66
CA ILE A 603 -13.84 -3.01 0.40
C ILE A 603 -13.01 -2.41 1.56
N GLY A 604 -12.72 -3.19 2.61
CA GLY A 604 -12.03 -2.70 3.82
C GLY A 604 -10.48 -2.75 3.80
N LEU A 605 -9.86 -3.49 2.90
CA LEU A 605 -8.41 -3.76 2.96
C LEU A 605 -7.50 -2.68 2.35
N HIS A 606 -8.05 -1.71 1.64
CA HIS A 606 -7.25 -0.59 1.09
C HIS A 606 -6.93 0.51 2.12
N GLN A 607 -7.62 0.51 3.27
CA GLN A 607 -7.50 1.58 4.26
C GLN A 607 -6.46 1.31 5.34
N GLU A 608 -6.13 0.05 5.63
CA GLU A 608 -5.14 -0.27 6.67
C GLU A 608 -3.69 0.01 6.28
N CYS A 609 -3.36 -0.01 5.00
CA CYS A 609 -2.02 0.39 4.53
C CYS A 609 -1.80 1.92 4.50
N LEU A 610 -2.87 2.71 4.56
CA LEU A 610 -2.80 4.18 4.47
C LEU A 610 -2.92 4.88 5.84
N SER A 611 -3.27 4.16 6.93
CA SER A 611 -3.60 4.77 8.23
C SER A 611 -2.66 4.44 9.39
N LYS A 612 -1.43 3.96 9.10
CA LYS A 612 -0.40 3.82 10.18
C LYS A 612 0.92 4.42 9.77
#